data_3a4aa80efc4f1c24a80b2597ae4f1b61
#
_entry.id   3a4aa80efc4f1c24a80b2597ae4f1b61
#
_cell.length_a   1.000
_cell.length_b   1.000
_cell.length_c   1.000
_cell.angle_alpha   90.00
_cell.angle_beta   90.00
_cell.angle_gamma   90.00
#
_symmetry.space_group_name_H-M   'P 1'
#
loop_
_entity.id
_entity.type
_entity.pdbx_description
1 polymer ?
#
loop_
_entity_poly.entity_id
_entity_poly.type
_entity_poly.pdbx_seq_one_letter_code
_entity_poly.pdbx_strand_id
1 'polypeptide(L)'
;MPRKKAEVISLTDTFAEFKENKNIDRTTLVSVLEESFRSVITKLFGSDENFDVIVNPDKGDCEIYRNRVVVADNAVEDHKSQISLTEAREIDSDYEEGEEVSEPINFAKFGRRAILTLRQTLASKLLELDHDALFNKYKDRVGEIIAAEVYQTWKQETLLMDDEGNELYLPKNQQIPRDFFHKGDNVRAVIDRVDNLNGTPKIFLSRTSPEFLRRLLEQEIPEIGDGLISLKRIARIPGERAKIAVESYDDRIDPVGACVGVKGSRIHGIVRELHNENIDVINYTSNPALFIQRALNPAQVSSIQLDEENRKAQVYLRPEEVSLAIGKGGQNIKLASMLTEYTID
;
A
#
# COMPACT_ATOMS: atom_id res chain seq x y z
N MET A 1 -41.92 -35.06 -9.81
CA MET A 1 -40.81 -34.29 -9.28
C MET A 1 -41.29 -32.89 -8.97
N PRO A 2 -41.24 -32.39 -7.71
CA PRO A 2 -41.71 -31.07 -7.42
C PRO A 2 -40.72 -30.03 -7.97
N ARG A 3 -41.23 -29.10 -8.75
CA ARG A 3 -40.47 -27.92 -9.22
C ARG A 3 -40.01 -27.14 -7.99
N LYS A 4 -38.69 -27.00 -7.77
CA LYS A 4 -38.13 -26.09 -6.80
C LYS A 4 -38.70 -24.69 -7.08
N LYS A 5 -39.37 -24.11 -6.09
CA LYS A 5 -39.79 -22.70 -6.11
C LYS A 5 -38.52 -21.90 -6.37
N ALA A 6 -38.51 -21.10 -7.44
CA ALA A 6 -37.45 -20.14 -7.69
C ALA A 6 -37.44 -19.16 -6.49
N GLU A 7 -36.33 -19.15 -5.77
CA GLU A 7 -36.08 -18.11 -4.76
C GLU A 7 -36.20 -16.75 -5.46
N VAL A 8 -37.18 -15.97 -5.05
CA VAL A 8 -37.30 -14.57 -5.41
C VAL A 8 -36.15 -13.89 -4.65
N ILE A 9 -35.08 -13.57 -5.34
CA ILE A 9 -33.97 -12.79 -4.77
C ILE A 9 -34.55 -11.42 -4.47
N SER A 10 -34.80 -11.15 -3.19
CA SER A 10 -35.31 -9.89 -2.69
C SER A 10 -34.17 -8.84 -2.74
N LEU A 11 -34.47 -7.66 -3.25
CA LEU A 11 -33.56 -6.50 -3.14
C LEU A 11 -33.24 -6.22 -1.68
N THR A 12 -34.21 -6.42 -0.79
CA THR A 12 -34.06 -6.24 0.66
C THR A 12 -32.97 -7.16 1.24
N ASP A 13 -32.88 -8.42 0.78
CA ASP A 13 -31.84 -9.35 1.23
C ASP A 13 -30.47 -8.91 0.73
N THR A 14 -30.40 -8.38 -0.50
CA THR A 14 -29.16 -7.81 -1.06
C THR A 14 -28.72 -6.58 -0.26
N PHE A 15 -29.62 -5.69 0.10
CA PHE A 15 -29.31 -4.52 0.93
C PHE A 15 -28.89 -4.91 2.36
N ALA A 16 -29.52 -5.93 2.96
CA ALA A 16 -29.16 -6.43 4.28
C ALA A 16 -27.74 -7.01 4.31
N GLU A 17 -27.37 -7.80 3.28
CA GLU A 17 -26.03 -8.37 3.11
C GLU A 17 -24.95 -7.27 3.02
N PHE A 18 -25.26 -6.14 2.37
CA PHE A 18 -24.35 -4.99 2.25
C PHE A 18 -24.31 -4.10 3.49
N LYS A 19 -25.38 -4.03 4.28
CA LYS A 19 -25.43 -3.26 5.53
C LYS A 19 -24.55 -3.84 6.63
N GLU A 20 -24.27 -5.15 6.58
CA GLU A 20 -23.40 -5.85 7.52
C GLU A 20 -21.89 -5.60 7.23
N ASN A 21 -21.53 -5.06 6.08
CA ASN A 21 -20.16 -4.68 5.75
C ASN A 21 -19.74 -3.44 6.57
N LYS A 22 -19.12 -3.69 7.73
CA LYS A 22 -18.93 -2.76 8.86
C LYS A 22 -18.00 -1.56 8.62
N ASN A 23 -17.38 -1.45 7.45
CA ASN A 23 -16.33 -0.44 7.19
C ASN A 23 -16.71 0.64 6.16
N ILE A 24 -17.91 0.60 5.60
CA ILE A 24 -18.36 1.56 4.60
C ILE A 24 -19.28 2.57 5.25
N ASP A 25 -18.96 3.86 5.13
CA ASP A 25 -19.86 4.91 5.61
C ASP A 25 -21.15 4.95 4.80
N ARG A 26 -22.21 5.48 5.44
CA ARG A 26 -23.56 5.50 4.85
C ARG A 26 -23.62 6.25 3.52
N THR A 27 -22.88 7.34 3.39
CA THR A 27 -22.87 8.18 2.20
C THR A 27 -22.25 7.45 1.03
N THR A 28 -21.12 6.79 1.26
CA THR A 28 -20.44 5.96 0.27
C THR A 28 -21.30 4.78 -0.15
N LEU A 29 -21.98 4.12 0.78
CA LEU A 29 -22.91 3.03 0.47
C LEU A 29 -24.03 3.47 -0.47
N VAL A 30 -24.67 4.62 -0.18
CA VAL A 30 -25.74 5.20 -1.02
C VAL A 30 -25.20 5.48 -2.42
N SER A 31 -24.04 6.13 -2.53
CA SER A 31 -23.41 6.45 -3.82
C SER A 31 -23.13 5.20 -4.65
N VAL A 32 -22.57 4.15 -4.04
CA VAL A 32 -22.29 2.87 -4.71
C VAL A 32 -23.56 2.18 -5.18
N LEU A 33 -24.61 2.21 -4.37
CA LEU A 33 -25.90 1.65 -4.75
C LEU A 33 -26.50 2.41 -5.93
N GLU A 34 -26.55 3.75 -5.89
CA GLU A 34 -27.04 4.59 -6.98
C GLU A 34 -26.25 4.35 -8.29
N GLU A 35 -24.92 4.35 -8.24
CA GLU A 35 -24.09 4.06 -9.40
C GLU A 35 -24.33 2.65 -9.96
N SER A 36 -24.53 1.68 -9.08
CA SER A 36 -24.79 0.31 -9.51
C SER A 36 -26.14 0.16 -10.22
N PHE A 37 -27.17 0.83 -9.72
CA PHE A 37 -28.46 0.89 -10.40
C PHE A 37 -28.37 1.62 -11.74
N ARG A 38 -27.69 2.77 -11.79
CA ARG A 38 -27.46 3.52 -13.03
C ARG A 38 -26.71 2.67 -14.07
N SER A 39 -25.70 1.94 -13.65
CA SER A 39 -24.95 1.02 -14.53
C SER A 39 -25.83 -0.07 -15.13
N VAL A 40 -26.77 -0.62 -14.36
CA VAL A 40 -27.71 -1.62 -14.86
C VAL A 40 -28.74 -0.99 -15.79
N ILE A 41 -29.26 0.19 -15.45
CA ILE A 41 -30.17 0.97 -16.29
C ILE A 41 -29.54 1.28 -17.65
N THR A 42 -28.30 1.76 -17.65
CA THR A 42 -27.54 2.02 -18.88
C THR A 42 -27.40 0.75 -19.74
N LYS A 43 -27.16 -0.41 -19.14
CA LYS A 43 -27.12 -1.68 -19.89
C LYS A 43 -28.45 -2.12 -20.46
N LEU A 44 -29.56 -1.77 -19.81
CA LEU A 44 -30.92 -2.16 -20.24
C LEU A 44 -31.51 -1.19 -21.25
N PHE A 45 -31.28 0.11 -21.06
CA PHE A 45 -31.92 1.17 -21.84
C PHE A 45 -30.95 1.92 -22.77
N GLY A 46 -29.64 1.71 -22.62
CA GLY A 46 -28.59 2.35 -23.42
C GLY A 46 -28.10 3.69 -22.87
N SER A 47 -28.84 4.32 -21.95
CA SER A 47 -28.47 5.55 -21.21
C SER A 47 -29.21 5.58 -19.88
N ASP A 48 -28.67 6.29 -18.91
CA ASP A 48 -29.30 6.56 -17.61
C ASP A 48 -29.63 8.05 -17.41
N GLU A 49 -29.42 8.90 -18.43
CA GLU A 49 -29.62 10.35 -18.34
C GLU A 49 -31.04 10.75 -17.97
N ASN A 50 -32.02 9.96 -18.40
CA ASN A 50 -33.45 10.21 -18.17
C ASN A 50 -33.99 9.42 -16.97
N PHE A 51 -33.13 9.04 -16.04
CA PHE A 51 -33.54 8.25 -14.88
C PHE A 51 -33.07 8.90 -13.57
N ASP A 52 -33.96 8.99 -12.63
CA ASP A 52 -33.67 9.33 -11.24
C ASP A 52 -33.67 8.05 -10.41
N VAL A 53 -32.57 7.84 -9.69
CA VAL A 53 -32.39 6.69 -8.78
C VAL A 53 -32.28 7.24 -7.37
N ILE A 54 -33.24 6.90 -6.52
CA ILE A 54 -33.30 7.35 -5.12
C ILE A 54 -33.17 6.11 -4.23
N VAL A 55 -32.07 6.03 -3.51
CA VAL A 55 -31.79 4.92 -2.59
C VAL A 55 -32.10 5.34 -1.16
N ASN A 56 -32.93 4.57 -0.48
CA ASN A 56 -33.19 4.72 0.94
C ASN A 56 -32.55 3.57 1.73
N PRO A 57 -31.36 3.77 2.30
CA PRO A 57 -30.62 2.72 2.99
C PRO A 57 -31.25 2.28 4.31
N ASP A 58 -32.11 3.12 4.92
CA ASP A 58 -32.78 2.79 6.18
C ASP A 58 -33.93 1.83 5.99
N LYS A 59 -34.68 2.02 4.91
CA LYS A 59 -35.80 1.14 4.53
C LYS A 59 -35.33 -0.08 3.71
N GLY A 60 -34.14 0.01 3.11
CA GLY A 60 -33.61 -1.01 2.20
C GLY A 60 -34.43 -1.05 0.89
N ASP A 61 -34.91 0.10 0.43
CA ASP A 61 -35.62 0.24 -0.84
C ASP A 61 -34.93 1.21 -1.79
N CYS A 62 -35.26 1.08 -3.07
CA CYS A 62 -34.81 1.95 -4.12
C CYS A 62 -35.96 2.33 -5.01
N GLU A 63 -36.18 3.62 -5.19
CA GLU A 63 -37.15 4.18 -6.10
C GLU A 63 -36.43 4.63 -7.38
N ILE A 64 -36.96 4.21 -8.52
CA ILE A 64 -36.43 4.58 -9.83
C ILE A 64 -37.54 5.27 -10.60
N TYR A 65 -37.24 6.45 -11.09
CA TYR A 65 -38.15 7.23 -11.94
C TYR A 65 -37.54 7.41 -13.32
N ARG A 66 -38.36 7.25 -14.36
CA ARG A 66 -37.99 7.56 -15.74
C ARG A 66 -38.65 8.87 -16.11
N ASN A 67 -37.81 9.83 -16.52
CA ASN A 67 -38.27 11.16 -16.92
C ASN A 67 -38.35 11.23 -18.45
N ARG A 68 -39.53 11.61 -18.96
CA ARG A 68 -39.75 11.78 -20.40
C ARG A 68 -40.51 13.08 -20.66
N VAL A 69 -40.14 13.74 -21.74
CA VAL A 69 -40.82 15.00 -22.15
C VAL A 69 -42.04 14.66 -22.97
N VAL A 70 -43.16 15.33 -22.67
CA VAL A 70 -44.43 15.18 -23.42
C VAL A 70 -44.30 15.89 -24.74
N VAL A 71 -44.56 15.16 -25.81
CA VAL A 71 -44.59 15.71 -27.19
C VAL A 71 -45.92 15.34 -27.86
N ALA A 72 -46.25 16.02 -28.98
CA ALA A 72 -47.44 15.66 -29.73
C ALA A 72 -47.39 14.19 -30.22
N ASP A 73 -48.51 13.52 -30.34
CA ASP A 73 -48.60 12.09 -30.62
C ASP A 73 -47.85 11.67 -31.90
N ASN A 74 -47.73 12.54 -32.86
CA ASN A 74 -47.03 12.30 -34.14
C ASN A 74 -45.59 12.85 -34.14
N ALA A 75 -45.11 13.42 -33.04
CA ALA A 75 -43.79 14.07 -32.93
C ALA A 75 -42.80 13.28 -32.05
N VAL A 76 -43.14 12.07 -31.65
CA VAL A 76 -42.25 11.19 -30.84
C VAL A 76 -41.13 10.68 -31.75
N GLU A 77 -39.90 11.20 -31.57
CA GLU A 77 -38.71 10.75 -32.30
C GLU A 77 -37.94 9.68 -31.51
N ASP A 78 -37.89 9.82 -30.20
CA ASP A 78 -37.22 8.88 -29.32
C ASP A 78 -38.09 8.51 -28.11
N HIS A 79 -38.65 7.30 -28.13
CA HIS A 79 -39.46 6.76 -27.04
C HIS A 79 -38.71 6.61 -25.69
N LYS A 80 -37.37 6.78 -25.67
CA LYS A 80 -36.58 6.71 -24.46
C LYS A 80 -36.69 8.00 -23.64
N SER A 81 -36.68 9.15 -24.33
CA SER A 81 -36.67 10.49 -23.76
C SER A 81 -38.01 11.24 -23.93
N GLN A 82 -38.89 10.74 -24.79
CA GLN A 82 -40.15 11.37 -25.14
C GLN A 82 -41.34 10.44 -24.90
N ILE A 83 -42.48 11.01 -24.58
CA ILE A 83 -43.79 10.34 -24.41
C ILE A 83 -44.85 11.11 -25.19
N SER A 84 -45.77 10.39 -25.83
CA SER A 84 -46.89 11.05 -26.51
C SER A 84 -47.86 11.69 -25.54
N LEU A 85 -48.54 12.76 -25.96
CA LEU A 85 -49.53 13.47 -25.12
C LEU A 85 -50.64 12.51 -24.69
N THR A 86 -51.07 11.60 -25.56
CA THR A 86 -52.12 10.61 -25.25
C THR A 86 -51.66 9.66 -24.16
N GLU A 87 -50.45 9.12 -24.25
CA GLU A 87 -49.88 8.24 -23.21
C GLU A 87 -49.61 8.98 -21.89
N ALA A 88 -49.14 10.24 -21.95
CA ALA A 88 -48.92 11.07 -20.76
C ALA A 88 -50.25 11.32 -20.01
N ARG A 89 -51.34 11.58 -20.73
CA ARG A 89 -52.68 11.78 -20.15
C ARG A 89 -53.35 10.50 -19.60
N GLU A 90 -52.85 9.34 -19.97
CA GLU A 90 -53.24 8.09 -19.30
C GLU A 90 -52.65 8.00 -17.88
N ILE A 91 -51.51 8.67 -17.64
CA ILE A 91 -50.86 8.72 -16.32
C ILE A 91 -51.52 9.80 -15.45
N ASP A 92 -51.66 11.01 -16.00
CA ASP A 92 -52.39 12.12 -15.37
C ASP A 92 -52.99 13.01 -16.47
N SER A 93 -54.30 13.29 -16.35
CA SER A 93 -55.09 14.05 -17.32
C SER A 93 -54.61 15.49 -17.54
N ASP A 94 -53.85 16.03 -16.61
CA ASP A 94 -53.48 17.46 -16.55
C ASP A 94 -52.17 17.74 -17.30
N TYR A 95 -51.46 16.72 -17.83
CA TYR A 95 -50.21 16.92 -18.59
C TYR A 95 -50.42 17.66 -19.91
N GLU A 96 -49.52 18.62 -20.18
CA GLU A 96 -49.46 19.40 -21.43
C GLU A 96 -48.15 19.12 -22.19
N GLU A 97 -48.15 19.49 -23.48
CA GLU A 97 -46.93 19.38 -24.33
C GLU A 97 -45.78 20.22 -23.76
N GLY A 98 -44.56 19.64 -23.69
CA GLY A 98 -43.38 20.28 -23.14
C GLY A 98 -43.15 20.04 -21.64
N GLU A 99 -44.10 19.43 -20.95
CA GLU A 99 -43.90 19.07 -19.56
C GLU A 99 -43.10 17.75 -19.39
N GLU A 100 -42.50 17.56 -18.24
CA GLU A 100 -41.73 16.36 -17.91
C GLU A 100 -42.60 15.41 -17.07
N VAL A 101 -42.73 14.18 -17.55
CA VAL A 101 -43.42 13.09 -16.86
C VAL A 101 -42.43 12.20 -16.17
N SER A 102 -42.56 12.05 -14.84
CA SER A 102 -41.78 11.13 -14.04
C SER A 102 -42.58 9.84 -13.74
N GLU A 103 -42.18 8.75 -14.37
CA GLU A 103 -42.84 7.46 -14.24
C GLU A 103 -42.09 6.57 -13.24
N PRO A 104 -42.72 6.07 -12.20
CA PRO A 104 -42.07 5.11 -11.29
C PRO A 104 -41.86 3.78 -11.98
N ILE A 105 -40.64 3.29 -11.95
CA ILE A 105 -40.25 2.01 -12.51
C ILE A 105 -39.99 1.00 -11.40
N ASN A 106 -40.65 -0.15 -11.49
CA ASN A 106 -40.40 -1.26 -10.59
C ASN A 106 -39.23 -2.10 -11.13
N PHE A 107 -38.06 -2.01 -10.53
CA PHE A 107 -36.86 -2.72 -10.92
C PHE A 107 -37.06 -4.28 -10.92
N ALA A 108 -37.92 -4.79 -10.04
CA ALA A 108 -38.19 -6.22 -10.00
C ALA A 108 -38.85 -6.74 -11.28
N LYS A 109 -39.50 -5.87 -12.07
CA LYS A 109 -40.11 -6.23 -13.37
C LYS A 109 -39.08 -6.45 -14.49
N PHE A 110 -37.84 -5.99 -14.34
CA PHE A 110 -36.77 -6.24 -15.33
C PHE A 110 -36.27 -7.69 -15.35
N GLY A 111 -36.77 -8.49 -14.43
CA GLY A 111 -36.51 -9.91 -14.39
C GLY A 111 -35.21 -10.32 -13.72
N ARG A 112 -35.06 -11.62 -13.55
CA ARG A 112 -33.98 -12.24 -12.80
C ARG A 112 -32.57 -11.84 -13.28
N ARG A 113 -32.41 -11.61 -14.58
CA ARG A 113 -31.11 -11.27 -15.19
C ARG A 113 -30.63 -9.87 -14.73
N ALA A 114 -31.52 -8.89 -14.66
CA ALA A 114 -31.20 -7.55 -14.19
C ALA A 114 -30.80 -7.55 -12.70
N ILE A 115 -31.49 -8.31 -11.87
CA ILE A 115 -31.20 -8.45 -10.44
C ILE A 115 -29.83 -9.12 -10.25
N LEU A 116 -29.50 -10.15 -11.00
CA LEU A 116 -28.18 -10.81 -10.96
C LEU A 116 -27.06 -9.85 -11.41
N THR A 117 -27.30 -9.06 -12.45
CA THR A 117 -26.34 -8.06 -12.93
C THR A 117 -26.11 -6.99 -11.88
N LEU A 118 -27.17 -6.49 -11.22
CA LEU A 118 -27.06 -5.53 -10.11
C LEU A 118 -26.20 -6.09 -8.98
N ARG A 119 -26.49 -7.32 -8.55
CA ARG A 119 -25.75 -8.00 -7.48
C ARG A 119 -24.25 -8.14 -7.82
N GLN A 120 -23.93 -8.54 -9.05
CA GLN A 120 -22.54 -8.63 -9.52
C GLN A 120 -21.85 -7.26 -9.57
N THR A 121 -22.55 -6.23 -10.04
CA THR A 121 -22.01 -4.87 -10.11
C THR A 121 -21.75 -4.32 -8.70
N LEU A 122 -22.67 -4.52 -7.77
CA LEU A 122 -22.50 -4.14 -6.36
C LEU A 122 -21.32 -4.84 -5.71
N ALA A 123 -21.21 -6.16 -5.88
CA ALA A 123 -20.08 -6.92 -5.33
C ALA A 123 -18.73 -6.43 -5.88
N SER A 124 -18.68 -6.13 -7.19
CA SER A 124 -17.46 -5.59 -7.83
C SER A 124 -17.09 -4.21 -7.29
N LYS A 125 -18.07 -3.32 -7.12
CA LYS A 125 -17.85 -1.97 -6.58
C LYS A 125 -17.39 -1.98 -5.12
N LEU A 126 -17.95 -2.85 -4.30
CA LEU A 126 -17.52 -3.01 -2.91
C LEU A 126 -16.10 -3.53 -2.82
N LEU A 127 -15.74 -4.53 -3.65
CA LEU A 127 -14.38 -5.04 -3.71
C LEU A 127 -13.39 -3.95 -4.13
N GLU A 128 -13.76 -3.08 -5.08
CA GLU A 128 -12.95 -1.92 -5.48
C GLU A 128 -12.71 -0.96 -4.32
N LEU A 129 -13.75 -0.65 -3.54
CA LEU A 129 -13.64 0.21 -2.34
C LEU A 129 -12.74 -0.42 -1.26
N ASP A 130 -12.88 -1.72 -1.01
CA ASP A 130 -12.03 -2.44 -0.06
C ASP A 130 -10.57 -2.41 -0.51
N HIS A 131 -10.31 -2.58 -1.80
CA HIS A 131 -8.98 -2.50 -2.38
C HIS A 131 -8.39 -1.09 -2.27
N ASP A 132 -9.17 -0.04 -2.54
CA ASP A 132 -8.73 1.34 -2.41
C ASP A 132 -8.42 1.71 -0.95
N ALA A 133 -9.26 1.28 -0.03
CA ALA A 133 -9.05 1.47 1.40
C ALA A 133 -7.76 0.76 1.88
N LEU A 134 -7.55 -0.48 1.44
CA LEU A 134 -6.35 -1.25 1.74
C LEU A 134 -5.09 -0.59 1.15
N PHE A 135 -5.15 -0.17 -0.11
CA PHE A 135 -4.05 0.52 -0.78
C PHE A 135 -3.66 1.81 -0.03
N ASN A 136 -4.61 2.66 0.29
CA ASN A 136 -4.36 3.92 0.99
C ASN A 136 -3.81 3.67 2.40
N LYS A 137 -4.37 2.72 3.15
CA LYS A 137 -3.90 2.33 4.48
C LYS A 137 -2.42 1.96 4.49
N TYR A 138 -1.98 1.13 3.57
CA TYR A 138 -0.59 0.66 3.53
C TYR A 138 0.36 1.62 2.81
N LYS A 139 -0.13 2.41 1.85
CA LYS A 139 0.66 3.45 1.19
C LYS A 139 1.21 4.46 2.18
N ASP A 140 0.39 4.89 3.14
CA ASP A 140 0.79 5.86 4.17
C ASP A 140 1.76 5.25 5.20
N ARG A 141 1.84 3.92 5.26
CA ARG A 141 2.73 3.17 6.16
C ARG A 141 4.00 2.66 5.51
N VAL A 142 4.27 3.01 4.25
CA VAL A 142 5.54 2.66 3.58
C VAL A 142 6.72 3.18 4.39
N GLY A 143 7.69 2.32 4.65
CA GLY A 143 8.82 2.60 5.52
C GLY A 143 8.61 2.24 7.00
N GLU A 144 7.43 1.80 7.43
CA GLU A 144 7.21 1.29 8.79
C GLU A 144 7.54 -0.19 8.91
N ILE A 145 7.96 -0.62 10.12
CA ILE A 145 8.07 -2.05 10.43
C ILE A 145 6.69 -2.62 10.73
N ILE A 146 6.42 -3.76 10.15
CA ILE A 146 5.28 -4.60 10.47
C ILE A 146 5.76 -5.98 10.91
N ALA A 147 5.05 -6.57 11.88
CA ALA A 147 5.20 -7.97 12.25
C ALA A 147 4.01 -8.74 11.66
N ALA A 148 4.27 -9.84 10.99
CA ALA A 148 3.25 -10.64 10.36
C ALA A 148 3.58 -12.13 10.43
N GLU A 149 2.55 -12.97 10.44
CA GLU A 149 2.70 -14.42 10.53
C GLU A 149 2.88 -15.03 9.14
N VAL A 150 3.82 -15.94 8.99
CA VAL A 150 4.03 -16.70 7.75
C VAL A 150 2.84 -17.63 7.51
N TYR A 151 2.12 -17.37 6.44
CA TYR A 151 1.00 -18.21 6.01
C TYR A 151 1.45 -19.33 5.08
N GLN A 152 2.28 -18.96 4.07
CA GLN A 152 2.81 -19.93 3.10
C GLN A 152 4.14 -19.45 2.50
N THR A 153 5.05 -20.40 2.27
CA THR A 153 6.34 -20.14 1.63
C THR A 153 6.36 -20.78 0.25
N TRP A 154 6.64 -20.00 -0.78
CA TRP A 154 6.87 -20.44 -2.15
C TRP A 154 8.33 -20.26 -2.56
N LYS A 155 8.69 -20.76 -3.73
CA LYS A 155 10.05 -20.68 -4.24
C LYS A 155 10.55 -19.24 -4.44
N GLN A 156 9.68 -18.33 -4.86
CA GLN A 156 10.02 -16.96 -5.23
C GLN A 156 9.64 -15.92 -4.16
N GLU A 157 8.73 -16.25 -3.27
CA GLU A 157 8.24 -15.32 -2.25
C GLU A 157 7.65 -16.07 -1.04
N THR A 158 7.50 -15.36 0.05
CA THR A 158 6.79 -15.82 1.24
C THR A 158 5.56 -14.94 1.44
N LEU A 159 4.40 -15.58 1.60
CA LEU A 159 3.15 -14.92 1.93
C LEU A 159 3.01 -14.85 3.45
N LEU A 160 2.79 -13.65 3.94
CA LEU A 160 2.50 -13.39 5.35
C LEU A 160 1.10 -12.81 5.50
N MET A 161 0.55 -12.95 6.69
CA MET A 161 -0.74 -12.37 7.07
C MET A 161 -0.54 -11.46 8.27
N ASP A 162 -1.10 -10.27 8.22
CA ASP A 162 -1.15 -9.39 9.39
C ASP A 162 -2.30 -9.79 10.35
N ASP A 163 -2.43 -9.06 11.46
CA ASP A 163 -3.45 -9.33 12.48
C ASP A 163 -4.90 -9.15 11.97
N GLU A 164 -5.08 -8.43 10.87
CA GLU A 164 -6.38 -8.20 10.25
C GLU A 164 -6.68 -9.19 9.11
N GLY A 165 -5.73 -10.07 8.79
CA GLY A 165 -5.86 -11.04 7.70
C GLY A 165 -5.51 -10.52 6.32
N ASN A 166 -4.80 -9.39 6.23
CA ASN A 166 -4.33 -8.85 4.96
C ASN A 166 -3.08 -9.60 4.49
N GLU A 167 -3.02 -9.84 3.19
CA GLU A 167 -1.89 -10.51 2.55
C GLU A 167 -0.71 -9.57 2.35
N LEU A 168 0.46 -10.00 2.81
CA LEU A 168 1.73 -9.28 2.68
C LEU A 168 2.75 -10.18 2.00
N TYR A 169 3.47 -9.66 1.03
CA TYR A 169 4.39 -10.43 0.18
C TYR A 169 5.83 -10.08 0.51
N LEU A 170 6.64 -11.09 0.85
CA LEU A 170 8.08 -10.95 1.06
C LEU A 170 8.83 -11.71 -0.05
N PRO A 171 9.23 -11.04 -1.15
CA PRO A 171 9.95 -11.65 -2.24
C PRO A 171 11.28 -12.26 -1.79
N LYS A 172 11.73 -13.31 -2.46
CA LYS A 172 12.97 -14.01 -2.09
C LYS A 172 14.22 -13.10 -2.13
N ASN A 173 14.27 -12.18 -3.08
CA ASN A 173 15.34 -11.18 -3.19
C ASN A 173 15.27 -10.08 -2.12
N GLN A 174 14.17 -9.99 -1.37
CA GLN A 174 13.98 -9.09 -0.24
C GLN A 174 14.12 -9.79 1.12
N GLN A 175 14.48 -11.06 1.12
CA GLN A 175 14.85 -11.85 2.30
C GLN A 175 16.35 -11.77 2.53
N ILE A 176 16.77 -11.76 3.80
CA ILE A 176 18.20 -11.91 4.14
C ILE A 176 18.65 -13.30 3.69
N PRO A 177 19.86 -13.47 3.13
CA PRO A 177 20.29 -14.77 2.58
C PRO A 177 20.17 -15.96 3.52
N ARG A 178 20.14 -15.71 4.84
CA ARG A 178 20.00 -16.73 5.89
C ARG A 178 18.59 -16.84 6.46
N ASP A 179 17.64 -16.07 5.93
CA ASP A 179 16.23 -16.18 6.34
C ASP A 179 15.69 -17.55 5.91
N PHE A 180 15.12 -18.23 6.88
CA PHE A 180 14.46 -19.50 6.68
C PHE A 180 13.16 -19.50 7.47
N PHE A 181 12.03 -19.44 6.76
CA PHE A 181 10.73 -19.28 7.36
C PHE A 181 9.89 -20.55 7.25
N HIS A 182 9.16 -20.83 8.32
CA HIS A 182 8.14 -21.88 8.37
C HIS A 182 6.76 -21.26 8.58
N LYS A 183 5.73 -21.98 8.21
CA LYS A 183 4.35 -21.57 8.49
C LYS A 183 4.16 -21.39 9.99
N GLY A 184 3.58 -20.25 10.38
CA GLY A 184 3.34 -19.86 11.77
C GLY A 184 4.47 -19.04 12.41
N ASP A 185 5.61 -18.86 11.72
CA ASP A 185 6.67 -17.97 12.22
C ASP A 185 6.20 -16.52 12.16
N ASN A 186 6.53 -15.75 13.19
CA ASN A 186 6.29 -14.30 13.21
C ASN A 186 7.53 -13.59 12.64
N VAL A 187 7.36 -12.84 11.58
CA VAL A 187 8.43 -12.15 10.84
C VAL A 187 8.26 -10.66 10.88
N ARG A 188 9.32 -9.96 11.24
CA ARG A 188 9.42 -8.49 11.18
C ARG A 188 10.05 -8.07 9.85
N ALA A 189 9.43 -7.13 9.18
CA ALA A 189 9.95 -6.55 7.95
C ALA A 189 9.46 -5.11 7.78
N VAL A 190 10.11 -4.33 6.91
CA VAL A 190 9.62 -3.00 6.54
C VAL A 190 8.66 -3.11 5.37
N ILE A 191 7.62 -2.29 5.37
CA ILE A 191 6.75 -2.11 4.21
C ILE A 191 7.56 -1.35 3.17
N ASP A 192 7.93 -2.03 2.09
CA ASP A 192 8.79 -1.48 1.04
C ASP A 192 8.01 -0.65 0.04
N ARG A 193 6.93 -1.21 -0.47
CA ARG A 193 6.03 -0.54 -1.41
C ARG A 193 4.66 -1.19 -1.45
N VAL A 194 3.72 -0.45 -1.99
CA VAL A 194 2.37 -0.93 -2.30
C VAL A 194 2.12 -0.72 -3.79
N ASP A 195 1.90 -1.80 -4.52
CA ASP A 195 1.60 -1.77 -5.93
C ASP A 195 0.10 -2.04 -6.13
N ASN A 196 -0.52 -1.34 -7.09
CA ASN A 196 -1.89 -1.62 -7.51
C ASN A 196 -1.84 -2.36 -8.85
N LEU A 197 -1.96 -3.68 -8.81
CA LEU A 197 -1.94 -4.54 -10.00
C LEU A 197 -3.37 -4.89 -10.40
N ASN A 198 -3.84 -4.29 -11.49
CA ASN A 198 -5.18 -4.51 -12.05
C ASN A 198 -6.31 -4.30 -11.02
N GLY A 199 -6.21 -3.23 -10.22
CA GLY A 199 -7.19 -2.92 -9.17
C GLY A 199 -7.06 -3.75 -7.89
N THR A 200 -6.05 -4.61 -7.79
CA THR A 200 -5.76 -5.39 -6.57
C THR A 200 -4.47 -4.87 -5.93
N PRO A 201 -4.51 -4.32 -4.72
CA PRO A 201 -3.33 -3.85 -4.02
C PRO A 201 -2.47 -5.04 -3.58
N LYS A 202 -1.16 -4.93 -3.81
CA LYS A 202 -0.16 -5.85 -3.29
C LYS A 202 0.83 -5.10 -2.43
N ILE A 203 0.98 -5.54 -1.18
CA ILE A 203 1.87 -4.95 -0.20
C ILE A 203 3.15 -5.77 -0.16
N PHE A 204 4.27 -5.14 -0.53
CA PHE A 204 5.56 -5.79 -0.54
C PHE A 204 6.40 -5.38 0.67
N LEU A 205 6.99 -6.38 1.29
CA LEU A 205 7.87 -6.24 2.45
C LEU A 205 9.33 -6.42 2.05
N SER A 206 10.22 -5.85 2.84
CA SER A 206 11.66 -6.03 2.70
C SER A 206 12.35 -6.22 4.06
N ARG A 207 13.31 -7.15 4.10
CA ARG A 207 14.26 -7.32 5.18
C ARG A 207 15.69 -6.93 4.76
N THR A 208 15.88 -6.67 3.46
CA THR A 208 17.18 -6.25 2.89
C THR A 208 17.33 -4.75 2.74
N SER A 209 16.22 -3.99 2.77
CA SER A 209 16.22 -2.54 2.67
C SER A 209 17.03 -1.88 3.79
N PRO A 210 17.82 -0.82 3.49
CA PRO A 210 18.42 0.02 4.52
C PRO A 210 17.40 0.62 5.49
N GLU A 211 16.16 0.86 5.03
CA GLU A 211 15.09 1.39 5.86
C GLU A 211 14.68 0.41 6.97
N PHE A 212 14.76 -0.90 6.73
CA PHE A 212 14.54 -1.91 7.78
C PHE A 212 15.53 -1.75 8.93
N LEU A 213 16.82 -1.60 8.61
CA LEU A 213 17.84 -1.34 9.64
C LEU A 213 17.62 0.00 10.33
N ARG A 214 17.23 1.07 9.61
CA ARG A 214 16.89 2.37 10.17
C ARG A 214 15.82 2.25 11.25
N ARG A 215 14.73 1.61 10.92
CA ARG A 215 13.60 1.45 11.85
C ARG A 215 13.91 0.56 13.05
N LEU A 216 14.74 -0.49 12.86
CA LEU A 216 15.23 -1.27 13.98
C LEU A 216 16.07 -0.43 14.95
N LEU A 217 16.96 0.42 14.41
CA LEU A 217 17.77 1.34 15.21
C LEU A 217 16.89 2.34 15.97
N GLU A 218 15.88 2.92 15.34
CA GLU A 218 14.94 3.85 15.97
C GLU A 218 14.16 3.20 17.11
N GLN A 219 13.80 1.92 16.99
CA GLN A 219 13.07 1.17 18.02
C GLN A 219 13.96 0.76 19.20
N GLU A 220 15.20 0.37 18.94
CA GLU A 220 16.11 -0.17 19.97
C GLU A 220 16.98 0.90 20.64
N ILE A 221 17.15 2.06 20.03
CA ILE A 221 18.00 3.14 20.50
C ILE A 221 17.14 4.38 20.77
N PRO A 222 16.76 4.64 22.04
CA PRO A 222 15.87 5.74 22.38
C PRO A 222 16.36 7.10 21.88
N GLU A 223 17.68 7.36 21.94
CA GLU A 223 18.27 8.63 21.51
C GLU A 223 18.07 8.89 20.00
N ILE A 224 17.93 7.83 19.16
CA ILE A 224 17.57 7.97 17.75
C ILE A 224 16.07 8.20 17.64
N GLY A 225 15.25 7.42 18.35
CA GLY A 225 13.80 7.55 18.36
C GLY A 225 13.32 8.93 18.81
N ASP A 226 14.00 9.50 19.80
CA ASP A 226 13.74 10.84 20.36
C ASP A 226 14.34 11.99 19.52
N GLY A 227 15.09 11.67 18.45
CA GLY A 227 15.71 12.66 17.57
C GLY A 227 16.96 13.35 18.14
N LEU A 228 17.53 12.85 19.25
CA LEU A 228 18.77 13.36 19.84
C LEU A 228 20.00 12.95 19.03
N ILE A 229 19.93 11.79 18.40
CA ILE A 229 20.92 11.28 17.45
C ILE A 229 20.26 11.15 16.09
N SER A 230 20.89 11.76 15.10
CA SER A 230 20.47 11.69 13.71
C SER A 230 21.24 10.59 12.96
N LEU A 231 20.51 9.68 12.33
CA LEU A 231 21.06 8.65 11.46
C LEU A 231 21.18 9.21 10.03
N LYS A 232 22.39 9.63 9.66
CA LYS A 232 22.64 10.36 8.41
C LYS A 232 22.68 9.45 7.19
N ARG A 233 23.39 8.33 7.29
CA ARG A 233 23.60 7.41 6.17
C ARG A 233 23.63 5.96 6.63
N ILE A 234 23.21 5.07 5.76
CA ILE A 234 23.26 3.63 5.95
C ILE A 234 23.76 2.99 4.67
N ALA A 235 24.76 2.13 4.80
CA ALA A 235 25.18 1.22 3.75
C ALA A 235 25.10 -0.21 4.28
N ARG A 236 24.57 -1.14 3.48
CA ARG A 236 24.25 -2.47 3.96
C ARG A 236 24.51 -3.53 2.92
N ILE A 237 25.12 -4.63 3.35
CA ILE A 237 25.18 -5.90 2.63
C ILE A 237 24.37 -6.88 3.51
N PRO A 238 23.11 -7.17 3.15
CA PRO A 238 22.18 -7.87 4.03
C PRO A 238 22.71 -9.23 4.49
N GLY A 239 22.65 -9.46 5.82
CA GLY A 239 23.10 -10.69 6.46
C GLY A 239 24.61 -10.82 6.62
N GLU A 240 25.38 -9.85 6.17
CA GLU A 240 26.85 -9.85 6.24
C GLU A 240 27.37 -8.69 7.10
N ARG A 241 27.23 -7.47 6.61
CA ARG A 241 27.75 -6.28 7.28
C ARG A 241 27.00 -5.01 6.87
N ALA A 242 26.87 -4.09 7.79
CA ALA A 242 26.39 -2.74 7.53
C ALA A 242 27.31 -1.68 8.12
N LYS A 243 27.30 -0.48 7.55
CA LYS A 243 27.90 0.71 8.13
C LYS A 243 26.84 1.78 8.27
N ILE A 244 26.80 2.43 9.43
CA ILE A 244 25.90 3.55 9.69
C ILE A 244 26.69 4.77 10.14
N ALA A 245 26.27 5.95 9.67
CA ALA A 245 26.84 7.21 10.04
C ALA A 245 25.84 7.99 10.89
N VAL A 246 26.23 8.33 12.10
CA VAL A 246 25.41 8.99 13.10
C VAL A 246 26.00 10.33 13.54
N GLU A 247 25.13 11.25 13.92
CA GLU A 247 25.52 12.58 14.41
C GLU A 247 24.61 12.95 15.57
N SER A 248 25.18 13.57 16.60
CA SER A 248 24.40 14.22 17.67
C SER A 248 24.57 15.73 17.57
N TYR A 249 23.48 16.45 17.82
CA TYR A 249 23.51 17.92 17.95
C TYR A 249 23.77 18.37 19.36
N ASP A 250 23.83 17.45 20.34
CA ASP A 250 24.22 17.73 21.73
C ASP A 250 25.64 17.20 21.97
N ASP A 251 26.57 18.11 22.23
CA ASP A 251 27.98 17.77 22.45
C ASP A 251 28.23 16.86 23.67
N ARG A 252 27.24 16.73 24.55
CA ARG A 252 27.30 15.85 25.72
C ARG A 252 26.98 14.40 25.39
N ILE A 253 26.44 14.11 24.18
CA ILE A 253 26.07 12.79 23.74
C ILE A 253 27.14 12.26 22.77
N ASP A 254 27.78 11.16 23.13
CA ASP A 254 28.56 10.35 22.18
C ASP A 254 27.63 9.51 21.33
N PRO A 255 27.38 9.88 20.05
CA PRO A 255 26.40 9.18 19.23
C PRO A 255 26.80 7.74 18.92
N VAL A 256 28.09 7.43 18.81
CA VAL A 256 28.57 6.07 18.55
C VAL A 256 28.39 5.21 19.80
N GLY A 257 28.86 5.71 20.95
CA GLY A 257 28.73 5.00 22.22
C GLY A 257 27.27 4.74 22.62
N ALA A 258 26.38 5.71 22.37
CA ALA A 258 24.95 5.57 22.63
C ALA A 258 24.30 4.49 21.74
N CYS A 259 24.66 4.44 20.45
CA CYS A 259 24.14 3.43 19.52
C CYS A 259 24.64 2.02 19.86
N VAL A 260 25.90 1.85 20.17
CA VAL A 260 26.49 0.55 20.49
C VAL A 260 26.02 0.04 21.84
N GLY A 261 25.98 0.94 22.84
CA GLY A 261 25.65 0.62 24.21
C GLY A 261 26.79 -0.11 24.95
N VAL A 262 26.65 -0.28 26.27
CA VAL A 262 27.66 -0.96 27.09
C VAL A 262 27.88 -2.38 26.59
N LYS A 263 29.12 -2.67 26.17
CA LYS A 263 29.52 -3.98 25.59
C LYS A 263 28.63 -4.43 24.43
N GLY A 264 28.09 -3.49 23.66
CA GLY A 264 27.24 -3.79 22.49
C GLY A 264 25.81 -4.19 22.83
N SER A 265 25.34 -3.94 24.05
CA SER A 265 24.04 -4.42 24.55
C SER A 265 22.86 -3.95 23.70
N ARG A 266 22.90 -2.73 23.15
CA ARG A 266 21.80 -2.17 22.36
C ARG A 266 21.80 -2.70 20.93
N ILE A 267 22.97 -2.72 20.29
CA ILE A 267 23.10 -3.14 18.89
C ILE A 267 22.96 -4.66 18.72
N HIS A 268 23.21 -5.44 19.79
CA HIS A 268 23.21 -6.89 19.73
C HIS A 268 21.83 -7.50 19.37
N GLY A 269 20.76 -6.88 19.83
CA GLY A 269 19.39 -7.26 19.46
C GLY A 269 19.14 -7.14 17.96
N ILE A 270 19.59 -6.02 17.39
CA ILE A 270 19.46 -5.74 15.96
C ILE A 270 20.34 -6.70 15.14
N VAL A 271 21.59 -6.90 15.54
CA VAL A 271 22.51 -7.85 14.88
C VAL A 271 21.89 -9.27 14.83
N ARG A 272 21.25 -9.70 15.92
CA ARG A 272 20.57 -11.00 15.98
C ARG A 272 19.37 -11.06 15.03
N GLU A 273 18.53 -10.02 15.00
CA GLU A 273 17.39 -9.92 14.08
C GLU A 273 17.83 -10.03 12.61
N LEU A 274 19.01 -9.49 12.30
CA LEU A 274 19.58 -9.49 10.95
C LEU A 274 20.51 -10.69 10.66
N HIS A 275 20.35 -11.81 11.38
CA HIS A 275 21.15 -13.04 11.19
C HIS A 275 22.66 -12.83 11.31
N ASN A 276 23.07 -12.11 12.35
CA ASN A 276 24.47 -11.77 12.66
C ASN A 276 25.13 -10.82 11.61
N GLU A 277 24.36 -9.94 11.02
CA GLU A 277 24.87 -8.82 10.24
C GLU A 277 25.66 -7.87 11.17
N ASN A 278 26.98 -7.75 10.97
CA ASN A 278 27.81 -6.86 11.77
C ASN A 278 27.52 -5.39 11.40
N ILE A 279 27.34 -4.55 12.41
CA ILE A 279 27.00 -3.13 12.23
C ILE A 279 28.15 -2.27 12.75
N ASP A 280 28.81 -1.57 11.84
CA ASP A 280 29.83 -0.55 12.17
C ASP A 280 29.16 0.81 12.31
N VAL A 281 29.31 1.43 13.48
CA VAL A 281 28.79 2.76 13.77
C VAL A 281 29.91 3.77 13.70
N ILE A 282 29.77 4.82 12.89
CA ILE A 282 30.76 5.87 12.74
C ILE A 282 30.16 7.26 12.92
N ASN A 283 30.95 8.21 13.43
CA ASN A 283 30.56 9.60 13.48
C ASN A 283 30.48 10.20 12.07
N TYR A 284 29.34 10.78 11.73
CA TYR A 284 29.17 11.54 10.50
C TYR A 284 30.04 12.82 10.52
N THR A 285 30.42 13.25 9.36
CA THR A 285 31.06 14.57 9.13
C THR A 285 30.76 15.02 7.70
N SER A 286 30.63 16.34 7.52
CA SER A 286 30.47 16.94 6.20
C SER A 286 31.78 17.03 5.40
N ASN A 287 32.93 16.84 6.06
CA ASN A 287 34.24 16.79 5.37
C ASN A 287 34.40 15.44 4.69
N PRO A 288 34.46 15.38 3.33
CA PRO A 288 34.48 14.12 2.60
C PRO A 288 35.70 13.25 2.90
N ALA A 289 36.89 13.86 2.99
CA ALA A 289 38.11 13.13 3.30
C ALA A 289 38.08 12.46 4.66
N LEU A 290 37.64 13.20 5.67
CA LEU A 290 37.49 12.69 7.03
C LEU A 290 36.38 11.63 7.11
N PHE A 291 35.30 11.79 6.32
CA PHE A 291 34.22 10.82 6.28
C PHE A 291 34.67 9.50 5.67
N ILE A 292 35.43 9.55 4.55
CA ILE A 292 36.02 8.36 3.92
C ILE A 292 37.01 7.69 4.88
N GLN A 293 37.86 8.46 5.55
CA GLN A 293 38.78 7.91 6.54
C GLN A 293 38.04 7.16 7.66
N ARG A 294 36.98 7.73 8.21
CA ARG A 294 36.14 7.07 9.22
C ARG A 294 35.41 5.84 8.68
N ALA A 295 34.93 5.91 7.45
CA ALA A 295 34.23 4.81 6.80
C ALA A 295 35.13 3.60 6.53
N LEU A 296 36.43 3.80 6.33
CA LEU A 296 37.42 2.72 6.12
C LEU A 296 37.89 2.08 7.43
N ASN A 297 37.50 2.60 8.60
CA ASN A 297 37.88 1.98 9.86
C ASN A 297 37.60 0.46 9.82
N PRO A 298 38.49 -0.43 10.33
CA PRO A 298 39.63 -0.13 11.24
C PRO A 298 40.96 0.24 10.54
N ALA A 299 41.01 0.33 9.20
CA ALA A 299 42.25 0.67 8.50
C ALA A 299 42.68 2.12 8.78
N GLN A 300 43.98 2.31 8.96
CA GLN A 300 44.57 3.62 9.15
C GLN A 300 44.99 4.21 7.79
N VAL A 301 44.32 5.30 7.42
CA VAL A 301 44.56 6.00 6.16
C VAL A 301 45.71 6.99 6.32
N SER A 302 46.68 6.94 5.39
CA SER A 302 47.82 7.88 5.38
C SER A 302 47.47 9.21 4.70
N SER A 303 46.85 9.15 3.53
CA SER A 303 46.37 10.35 2.82
C SER A 303 45.25 10.01 1.87
N ILE A 304 44.44 11.03 1.49
CA ILE A 304 43.33 10.91 0.56
C ILE A 304 43.45 12.02 -0.47
N GLN A 305 43.33 11.68 -1.74
CA GLN A 305 43.19 12.63 -2.84
C GLN A 305 41.75 12.55 -3.32
N LEU A 306 41.01 13.67 -3.28
CA LEU A 306 39.62 13.74 -3.68
C LEU A 306 39.48 14.36 -5.07
N ASP A 307 38.68 13.73 -5.89
CA ASP A 307 38.08 14.29 -7.10
C ASP A 307 36.58 14.47 -6.82
N GLU A 308 36.24 15.65 -6.38
CA GLU A 308 34.83 15.96 -5.96
C GLU A 308 33.88 15.99 -7.17
N GLU A 309 34.36 16.39 -8.35
CA GLU A 309 33.55 16.48 -9.56
C GLU A 309 33.08 15.07 -10.01
N ASN A 310 33.99 14.10 -9.96
CA ASN A 310 33.72 12.73 -10.38
C ASN A 310 33.35 11.79 -9.22
N ARG A 311 33.23 12.31 -8.00
CA ARG A 311 32.99 11.51 -6.78
C ARG A 311 33.95 10.34 -6.63
N LYS A 312 35.25 10.58 -6.81
CA LYS A 312 36.33 9.60 -6.66
C LYS A 312 37.28 9.98 -5.54
N ALA A 313 37.78 8.98 -4.86
CA ALA A 313 38.77 9.14 -3.80
C ALA A 313 39.88 8.13 -3.97
N GLN A 314 41.12 8.61 -4.17
CA GLN A 314 42.33 7.80 -4.11
C GLN A 314 42.84 7.79 -2.67
N VAL A 315 42.87 6.60 -2.07
CA VAL A 315 43.25 6.42 -0.67
C VAL A 315 44.62 5.71 -0.59
N TYR A 316 45.57 6.36 0.10
CA TYR A 316 46.90 5.84 0.29
C TYR A 316 47.03 5.26 1.70
N LEU A 317 47.52 4.05 1.79
CA LEU A 317 47.62 3.24 3.00
C LEU A 317 49.03 2.64 3.10
N ARG A 318 49.43 2.28 4.31
CA ARG A 318 50.59 1.38 4.47
C ARG A 318 50.20 -0.02 4.01
N PRO A 319 51.18 -0.83 3.50
CA PRO A 319 50.89 -2.17 3.01
C PRO A 319 50.15 -3.09 4.00
N GLU A 320 50.46 -2.96 5.29
CA GLU A 320 49.78 -3.72 6.35
C GLU A 320 48.29 -3.35 6.56
N GLU A 321 47.90 -2.14 6.18
CA GLU A 321 46.52 -1.63 6.34
C GLU A 321 45.63 -1.97 5.14
N VAL A 322 46.18 -2.32 3.99
CA VAL A 322 45.42 -2.56 2.75
C VAL A 322 44.42 -3.69 2.94
N SER A 323 44.80 -4.77 3.59
CA SER A 323 43.88 -5.90 3.85
C SER A 323 42.71 -5.50 4.74
N LEU A 324 42.94 -4.61 5.70
CA LEU A 324 41.86 -4.09 6.59
C LEU A 324 40.94 -3.14 5.84
N ALA A 325 41.48 -2.27 4.99
CA ALA A 325 40.70 -1.34 4.18
C ALA A 325 39.78 -2.08 3.21
N ILE A 326 40.27 -3.08 2.53
CA ILE A 326 39.51 -3.93 1.61
C ILE A 326 38.49 -4.76 2.41
N GLY A 327 38.91 -5.39 3.50
CA GLY A 327 38.10 -6.27 4.32
C GLY A 327 37.82 -7.62 3.66
N LYS A 328 37.21 -8.53 4.39
CA LYS A 328 36.82 -9.85 3.91
C LYS A 328 35.89 -9.73 2.70
N GLY A 329 36.33 -10.31 1.57
CA GLY A 329 35.52 -10.26 0.33
C GLY A 329 35.28 -8.86 -0.23
N GLY A 330 36.09 -7.86 0.11
CA GLY A 330 35.94 -6.48 -0.33
C GLY A 330 34.81 -5.72 0.35
N GLN A 331 34.21 -6.27 1.41
CA GLN A 331 33.02 -5.69 2.04
C GLN A 331 33.29 -4.34 2.69
N ASN A 332 34.47 -4.14 3.30
CA ASN A 332 34.77 -2.90 4.00
C ASN A 332 34.84 -1.70 3.04
N ILE A 333 35.63 -1.82 1.97
CA ILE A 333 35.75 -0.76 0.95
C ILE A 333 34.42 -0.54 0.19
N LYS A 334 33.70 -1.61 -0.12
CA LYS A 334 32.40 -1.53 -0.80
C LYS A 334 31.38 -0.76 0.04
N LEU A 335 31.28 -1.07 1.34
CA LEU A 335 30.37 -0.37 2.25
C LEU A 335 30.81 1.07 2.49
N ALA A 336 32.13 1.33 2.58
CA ALA A 336 32.66 2.69 2.68
C ALA A 336 32.31 3.51 1.43
N SER A 337 32.44 2.96 0.24
CA SER A 337 32.03 3.61 -1.00
C SER A 337 30.53 3.88 -1.05
N MET A 338 29.70 2.91 -0.68
CA MET A 338 28.25 3.10 -0.61
C MET A 338 27.84 4.17 0.40
N LEU A 339 28.46 4.18 1.59
CA LEU A 339 28.13 5.10 2.67
C LEU A 339 28.52 6.54 2.36
N THR A 340 29.70 6.74 1.74
CA THR A 340 30.24 8.05 1.43
C THR A 340 29.81 8.60 0.08
N GLU A 341 29.28 7.73 -0.79
CA GLU A 341 28.93 8.03 -2.20
C GLU A 341 30.16 8.43 -3.04
N TYR A 342 31.34 7.93 -2.67
CA TYR A 342 32.57 8.06 -3.44
C TYR A 342 33.03 6.69 -3.93
N THR A 343 33.51 6.64 -5.16
CA THR A 343 34.28 5.48 -5.61
C THR A 343 35.68 5.56 -4.95
N ILE A 344 35.99 4.57 -4.13
CA ILE A 344 37.27 4.54 -3.36
C ILE A 344 38.24 3.56 -4.03
N ASP A 345 39.39 4.09 -4.41
CA ASP A 345 40.51 3.35 -5.04
C ASP A 345 41.76 3.40 -4.16
#